data_fe0f10babd749dc39b154b55d0bae8bb
#
_entry.id   fe0f10babd749dc39b154b55d0bae8bb
#
_cell.length_a   1.000
_cell.length_b   1.000
_cell.length_c   1.000
_cell.angle_alpha   90.00
_cell.angle_beta   90.00
_cell.angle_gamma   90.00
#
_symmetry.space_group_name_H-M   'P 1'
#
loop_
_entity.id
_entity.type
_entity.pdbx_description
1 polymer ?
#
loop_
_entity_poly.entity_id
_entity_poly.type
_entity_poly.pdbx_seq_one_letter_code
_entity_poly.pdbx_strand_id
1 'polypeptide(L)'
;MPPRFETARFHIESGPVSLFTRIRHILREPMRLKAHGAHAAQRLQQRGAPLEELTNFDPESWELVSAEVRTDTGKWVKSTWRIRADARDWWVVVGLGNALVTVIDVDSWRRGMGQDIVTGGPLYAHVDSVNAELMRSA
;
A
#
# COMPACT_ATOMS: atom_id res chain seq x y z
N MET A 1 -8.90 20.75 -10.97
CA MET A 1 -8.24 20.02 -9.86
C MET A 1 -9.27 19.24 -9.10
N PRO A 2 -9.03 17.96 -8.90
CA PRO A 2 -9.95 17.22 -8.05
C PRO A 2 -9.91 17.81 -6.63
N PRO A 3 -11.04 17.83 -5.93
CA PRO A 3 -11.06 18.31 -4.56
C PRO A 3 -10.11 17.45 -3.71
N ARG A 4 -9.26 18.12 -2.94
CA ARG A 4 -8.41 17.44 -1.99
C ARG A 4 -9.19 17.23 -0.69
N PHE A 5 -9.09 16.05 -0.16
CA PHE A 5 -9.65 15.74 1.16
C PHE A 5 -8.51 15.31 2.08
N GLU A 6 -8.69 15.56 3.35
CA GLU A 6 -7.74 15.09 4.34
C GLU A 6 -8.03 13.64 4.68
N THR A 7 -6.98 12.91 4.99
CA THR A 7 -7.08 11.52 5.44
C THR A 7 -6.44 11.38 6.81
N ALA A 8 -6.97 10.42 7.57
CA ALA A 8 -6.36 9.97 8.81
C ALA A 8 -5.92 8.54 8.64
N ARG A 9 -4.71 8.23 9.09
CA ARG A 9 -4.16 6.89 9.04
C ARG A 9 -4.34 6.21 10.40
N PHE A 10 -4.75 4.96 10.34
CA PHE A 10 -4.87 4.12 11.53
C PHE A 10 -4.01 2.87 11.35
N HIS A 11 -3.15 2.61 12.33
CA HIS A 11 -2.37 1.38 12.39
C HIS A 11 -3.23 0.25 12.95
N ILE A 12 -3.02 -0.97 12.44
CA ILE A 12 -3.85 -2.12 12.84
C ILE A 12 -3.78 -2.43 14.33
N GLU A 13 -2.64 -2.18 14.97
CA GLU A 13 -2.46 -2.47 16.40
C GLU A 13 -3.18 -1.50 17.32
N SER A 14 -3.45 -0.28 16.86
CA SER A 14 -4.00 0.78 17.71
C SER A 14 -5.24 1.45 17.14
N GLY A 15 -5.64 1.12 15.93
CA GLY A 15 -6.78 1.73 15.27
C GLY A 15 -8.11 1.06 15.64
N PRO A 16 -9.22 1.60 15.13
CA PRO A 16 -10.54 1.04 15.40
C PRO A 16 -10.69 -0.38 14.86
N VAL A 17 -11.06 -1.32 15.72
CA VAL A 17 -11.25 -2.72 15.33
C VAL A 17 -12.31 -2.85 14.24
N SER A 18 -13.40 -2.06 14.33
CA SER A 18 -14.49 -2.11 13.36
C SER A 18 -14.05 -1.72 11.95
N LEU A 19 -13.11 -0.79 11.82
CA LEU A 19 -12.55 -0.39 10.53
C LEU A 19 -11.84 -1.57 9.87
N PHE A 20 -10.95 -2.24 10.59
CA PHE A 20 -10.16 -3.34 10.04
C PHE A 20 -11.00 -4.59 9.79
N THR A 21 -12.01 -4.84 10.62
CA THR A 21 -12.97 -5.91 10.38
C THR A 21 -13.72 -5.67 9.07
N ARG A 22 -14.14 -4.43 8.82
CA ARG A 22 -14.81 -4.07 7.56
C ARG A 22 -13.90 -4.20 6.36
N ILE A 23 -12.64 -3.76 6.46
CA ILE A 23 -11.67 -3.89 5.38
C ILE A 23 -11.44 -5.36 5.04
N ARG A 24 -11.25 -6.21 6.05
CA ARG A 24 -11.05 -7.65 5.84
C ARG A 24 -12.27 -8.31 5.23
N HIS A 25 -13.46 -7.82 5.53
CA HIS A 25 -14.69 -8.32 4.91
C HIS A 25 -14.79 -7.90 3.44
N ILE A 26 -14.48 -6.64 3.14
CA ILE A 26 -14.53 -6.12 1.77
C ILE A 26 -13.45 -6.78 0.91
N LEU A 27 -12.25 -6.94 1.44
CA LEU A 27 -11.10 -7.52 0.74
C LEU A 27 -10.86 -8.98 1.15
N ARG A 28 -11.92 -9.76 1.28
CA ARG A 28 -11.80 -11.15 1.75
C ARG A 28 -11.42 -12.16 0.67
N GLU A 29 -11.55 -11.76 -0.60
CA GLU A 29 -11.27 -12.63 -1.72
C GLU A 29 -9.95 -12.26 -2.40
N PRO A 30 -9.18 -13.24 -2.87
CA PRO A 30 -8.03 -12.95 -3.73
C PRO A 30 -8.46 -12.19 -4.98
N MET A 31 -7.63 -11.27 -5.42
CA MET A 31 -7.93 -10.49 -6.60
C MET A 31 -6.64 -10.03 -7.29
N ARG A 32 -6.74 -9.74 -8.58
CA ARG A 32 -5.64 -9.13 -9.32
C ARG A 32 -5.69 -7.61 -9.15
N LEU A 33 -4.62 -7.04 -8.59
CA LEU A 33 -4.49 -5.60 -8.48
C LEU A 33 -4.11 -5.00 -9.84
N LYS A 34 -4.63 -3.82 -10.11
CA LYS A 34 -4.37 -3.09 -11.35
C LYS A 34 -3.43 -1.94 -11.09
N ALA A 35 -2.23 -2.01 -11.67
CA ALA A 35 -1.34 -0.87 -11.69
C ALA A 35 -1.90 0.18 -12.65
N HIS A 36 -1.89 1.44 -12.22
CA HIS A 36 -2.38 2.54 -13.04
C HIS A 36 -1.47 2.77 -14.23
N GLY A 37 -1.96 2.37 -15.41
CA GLY A 37 -1.29 2.60 -16.69
C GLY A 37 -0.11 1.67 -16.96
N ALA A 38 0.32 1.65 -18.22
CA ALA A 38 1.44 0.84 -18.66
C ALA A 38 2.76 1.23 -17.99
N HIS A 39 2.90 2.49 -17.61
CA HIS A 39 4.10 2.99 -16.94
C HIS A 39 4.34 2.34 -15.57
N ALA A 40 3.29 2.14 -14.78
CA ALA A 40 3.43 1.55 -13.45
C ALA A 40 3.95 0.11 -13.53
N ALA A 41 3.35 -0.70 -14.40
CA ALA A 41 3.79 -2.08 -14.61
C ALA A 41 5.24 -2.13 -15.12
N GLN A 42 5.59 -1.26 -16.07
CA GLN A 42 6.92 -1.19 -16.64
C GLN A 42 7.96 -0.80 -15.59
N ARG A 43 7.66 0.15 -14.70
CA ARG A 43 8.56 0.55 -13.62
C ARG A 43 8.79 -0.56 -12.62
N LEU A 44 7.75 -1.30 -12.26
CA LEU A 44 7.88 -2.44 -11.37
C LEU A 44 8.86 -3.47 -11.95
N GLN A 45 8.74 -3.77 -13.24
CA GLN A 45 9.65 -4.68 -13.92
C GLN A 45 11.08 -4.15 -13.97
N GLN A 46 11.26 -2.88 -14.31
CA GLN A 46 12.58 -2.25 -14.39
C GLN A 46 13.30 -2.24 -13.04
N ARG A 47 12.57 -2.17 -11.94
CA ARG A 47 13.12 -2.18 -10.58
C ARG A 47 13.32 -3.59 -10.04
N GLY A 48 13.05 -4.62 -10.84
CA GLY A 48 13.18 -5.99 -10.40
C GLY A 48 12.12 -6.42 -9.40
N ALA A 49 10.99 -5.71 -9.35
CA ALA A 49 9.88 -6.07 -8.49
C ALA A 49 9.17 -7.31 -9.05
N PRO A 50 8.80 -8.28 -8.20
CA PRO A 50 8.07 -9.47 -8.63
C PRO A 50 6.60 -9.11 -8.92
N LEU A 51 6.36 -8.59 -10.11
CA LEU A 51 5.07 -8.00 -10.50
C LEU A 51 3.90 -8.96 -10.27
N GLU A 52 4.09 -10.23 -10.60
CA GLU A 52 3.02 -11.21 -10.47
C GLU A 52 2.62 -11.40 -9.01
N GLU A 53 3.58 -11.58 -8.12
CA GLU A 53 3.28 -11.74 -6.70
C GLU A 53 2.70 -10.46 -6.08
N LEU A 54 3.23 -9.30 -6.47
CA LEU A 54 2.81 -8.02 -5.90
C LEU A 54 1.44 -7.54 -6.40
N THR A 55 0.94 -8.09 -7.49
CA THR A 55 -0.40 -7.78 -8.00
C THR A 55 -1.43 -8.86 -7.70
N ASN A 56 -0.97 -9.98 -7.19
CA ASN A 56 -1.84 -11.13 -6.90
C ASN A 56 -2.25 -11.08 -5.42
N PHE A 57 -3.15 -10.16 -5.11
CA PHE A 57 -3.59 -9.93 -3.73
C PHE A 57 -4.23 -11.17 -3.14
N ASP A 58 -3.73 -11.60 -1.98
CA ASP A 58 -4.26 -12.72 -1.22
C ASP A 58 -4.39 -12.33 0.25
N PRO A 59 -5.61 -12.06 0.73
CA PRO A 59 -5.81 -11.59 2.10
C PRO A 59 -5.42 -12.61 3.17
N GLU A 60 -5.31 -13.88 2.84
CA GLU A 60 -4.89 -14.92 3.79
C GLU A 60 -3.38 -14.92 4.03
N SER A 61 -2.60 -14.60 2.99
CA SER A 61 -1.14 -14.60 3.08
C SER A 61 -0.53 -13.22 3.25
N TRP A 62 -1.24 -12.18 2.84
CA TRP A 62 -0.80 -10.79 3.01
C TRP A 62 -1.19 -10.28 4.40
N GLU A 63 -0.34 -9.47 4.99
CA GLU A 63 -0.56 -8.93 6.33
C GLU A 63 -1.03 -7.48 6.25
N LEU A 64 -2.20 -7.20 6.81
CA LEU A 64 -2.73 -5.84 6.89
C LEU A 64 -1.94 -5.05 7.93
N VAL A 65 -1.45 -3.89 7.53
CA VAL A 65 -0.60 -3.03 8.37
C VAL A 65 -1.36 -1.80 8.84
N SER A 66 -1.98 -1.09 7.92
CA SER A 66 -2.67 0.17 8.23
C SER A 66 -3.74 0.47 7.20
N ALA A 67 -4.55 1.47 7.50
CA ALA A 67 -5.59 1.95 6.60
C ALA A 67 -5.72 3.45 6.71
N GLU A 68 -6.15 4.09 5.62
CA GLU A 68 -6.48 5.50 5.59
C GLU A 68 -7.95 5.71 5.32
N VAL A 69 -8.53 6.63 6.08
CA VAL A 69 -9.92 7.06 5.92
C VAL A 69 -9.97 8.56 5.67
N ARG A 70 -11.02 9.01 5.01
CA ARG A 70 -11.30 10.44 4.90
C ARG A 70 -11.75 10.97 6.26
N THR A 71 -11.22 12.10 6.68
CA THR A 71 -11.58 12.69 7.96
C THR A 71 -13.00 13.27 7.94
N ASP A 72 -13.47 13.73 6.78
CA ASP A 72 -14.80 14.32 6.62
C ASP A 72 -15.93 13.30 6.64
N THR A 73 -15.73 12.12 6.04
CA THR A 73 -16.77 11.09 5.92
C THR A 73 -16.50 9.84 6.74
N GLY A 74 -15.27 9.64 7.20
CA GLY A 74 -14.84 8.40 7.83
C GLY A 74 -14.75 7.22 6.88
N LYS A 75 -14.90 7.45 5.58
CA LYS A 75 -14.85 6.37 4.59
C LYS A 75 -13.42 5.94 4.32
N TRP A 76 -13.22 4.62 4.31
CA TRP A 76 -11.95 4.01 3.94
C TRP A 76 -11.62 4.31 2.47
N VAL A 77 -10.36 4.67 2.21
CA VAL A 77 -9.87 5.02 0.87
C VAL A 77 -8.73 4.13 0.39
N LYS A 78 -7.86 3.67 1.29
CA LYS A 78 -6.78 2.76 0.94
C LYS A 78 -6.25 2.02 2.15
N SER A 79 -5.60 0.88 1.89
CA SER A 79 -5.00 0.05 2.93
C SER A 79 -3.58 -0.33 2.53
N THR A 80 -2.72 -0.52 3.53
CA THR A 80 -1.33 -0.93 3.33
C THR A 80 -1.17 -2.35 3.82
N TRP A 81 -0.55 -3.18 2.98
CA TRP A 81 -0.34 -4.59 3.23
C TRP A 81 1.13 -4.94 3.09
N ARG A 82 1.56 -5.88 3.92
CA ARG A 82 2.93 -6.40 3.87
C ARG A 82 2.93 -7.78 3.21
N ILE A 83 3.87 -7.97 2.30
CA ILE A 83 4.09 -9.26 1.66
C ILE A 83 5.59 -9.52 1.55
N ARG A 84 5.97 -10.78 1.71
CA ARG A 84 7.32 -11.24 1.42
C ARG A 84 7.31 -11.95 0.07
N ALA A 85 8.07 -11.42 -0.87
CA ALA A 85 8.18 -11.98 -2.22
C ALA A 85 9.60 -11.79 -2.75
N ASP A 86 10.10 -12.76 -3.48
CA ASP A 86 11.47 -12.74 -4.03
C ASP A 86 12.52 -12.50 -2.93
N ALA A 87 12.34 -13.15 -1.78
CA ALA A 87 13.20 -13.03 -0.59
C ALA A 87 13.34 -11.62 -0.03
N ARG A 88 12.38 -10.73 -0.33
CA ARG A 88 12.36 -9.34 0.14
C ARG A 88 11.01 -9.00 0.74
N ASP A 89 11.01 -8.02 1.65
CA ASP A 89 9.80 -7.45 2.20
C ASP A 89 9.30 -6.30 1.34
N TRP A 90 8.02 -6.34 1.03
CA TRP A 90 7.34 -5.32 0.23
C TRP A 90 6.14 -4.80 0.99
N TRP A 91 5.91 -3.50 0.88
CA TRP A 91 4.66 -2.90 1.32
C TRP A 91 3.88 -2.44 0.11
N VAL A 92 2.64 -2.90 0.03
CA VAL A 92 1.75 -2.64 -1.10
C VAL A 92 0.58 -1.83 -0.60
N VAL A 93 0.35 -0.68 -1.21
CA VAL A 93 -0.80 0.16 -0.89
C VAL A 93 -1.91 -0.15 -1.91
N VAL A 94 -3.03 -0.63 -1.38
CA VAL A 94 -4.19 -1.04 -2.17
C VAL A 94 -5.27 0.03 -2.02
N GLY A 95 -5.71 0.59 -3.14
CA GLY A 95 -6.79 1.56 -3.19
C GLY A 95 -8.13 0.92 -3.50
N LEU A 96 -9.14 1.74 -3.69
CA LEU A 96 -10.47 1.30 -4.09
C LEU A 96 -10.44 0.81 -5.54
N GLY A 97 -11.32 -0.13 -5.86
CA GLY A 97 -11.43 -0.65 -7.23
C GLY A 97 -10.23 -1.48 -7.67
N ASN A 98 -9.64 -2.25 -6.76
CA ASN A 98 -8.48 -3.11 -7.04
C ASN A 98 -7.23 -2.33 -7.49
N ALA A 99 -7.11 -1.08 -7.09
CA ALA A 99 -6.00 -0.24 -7.53
C ALA A 99 -4.72 -0.56 -6.77
N LEU A 100 -3.63 -0.78 -7.49
CA LEU A 100 -2.29 -0.77 -6.94
C LEU A 100 -1.83 0.68 -6.90
N VAL A 101 -1.80 1.28 -5.69
CA VAL A 101 -1.45 2.69 -5.53
C VAL A 101 0.07 2.86 -5.52
N THR A 102 0.74 2.06 -4.71
CA THR A 102 2.19 2.17 -4.55
C THR A 102 2.76 0.85 -4.05
N VAL A 103 4.03 0.61 -4.37
CA VAL A 103 4.81 -0.53 -3.88
C VAL A 103 6.14 -0.02 -3.36
N ILE A 104 6.52 -0.46 -2.18
CA ILE A 104 7.76 -0.04 -1.53
C ILE A 104 8.60 -1.26 -1.20
N ASP A 105 9.84 -1.26 -1.71
CA ASP A 105 10.87 -2.19 -1.25
C ASP A 105 11.39 -1.68 0.10
N VAL A 106 11.02 -2.37 1.17
CA VAL A 106 11.32 -1.93 2.54
C VAL A 106 12.82 -1.84 2.79
N ASP A 107 13.58 -2.78 2.26
CA ASP A 107 15.04 -2.79 2.45
C ASP A 107 15.70 -1.61 1.75
N SER A 108 15.28 -1.29 0.53
CA SER A 108 15.76 -0.12 -0.20
C SER A 108 15.41 1.17 0.52
N TRP A 109 14.21 1.26 1.07
CA TRP A 109 13.79 2.42 1.84
C TRP A 109 14.67 2.62 3.08
N ARG A 110 14.95 1.53 3.82
CA ARG A 110 15.81 1.58 5.02
C ARG A 110 17.24 2.01 4.72
N ARG A 111 17.74 1.73 3.51
CA ARG A 111 19.06 2.16 3.08
C ARG A 111 19.11 3.60 2.55
N GLY A 112 18.03 4.35 2.70
CA GLY A 112 17.95 5.73 2.20
C GLY A 112 17.77 5.82 0.69
N MET A 113 17.44 4.71 0.03
CA MET A 113 17.16 4.67 -1.40
C MET A 113 15.64 4.73 -1.67
N GLY A 114 14.90 5.27 -0.72
CA GLY A 114 13.44 5.26 -0.75
C GLY A 114 12.87 6.01 -1.94
N GLN A 115 12.36 5.25 -2.90
CA GLN A 115 11.59 5.75 -4.03
C GLN A 115 10.27 5.01 -4.11
N ASP A 116 9.25 5.73 -4.52
CA ASP A 116 8.01 5.09 -4.93
C ASP A 116 8.28 4.31 -6.21
N ILE A 117 8.17 2.99 -6.13
CA ILE A 117 8.50 2.13 -7.26
C ILE A 117 7.53 2.33 -8.41
N VAL A 118 6.29 2.67 -8.13
CA VAL A 118 5.27 2.88 -9.16
C VAL A 118 5.48 4.19 -9.88
N THR A 119 5.70 5.28 -9.16
CA THR A 119 5.89 6.61 -9.77
C THR A 119 7.33 6.93 -10.08
N GLY A 120 8.28 6.28 -9.39
CA GLY A 120 9.71 6.57 -9.52
C GLY A 120 10.15 7.84 -8.81
N GLY A 121 9.24 8.50 -8.09
CA GLY A 121 9.57 9.67 -7.29
C GLY A 121 10.00 9.31 -5.87
N PRO A 122 10.45 10.30 -5.10
CA PRO A 122 10.79 10.06 -3.71
C PRO A 122 9.55 9.69 -2.87
N LEU A 123 9.79 8.95 -1.78
CA LEU A 123 8.74 8.54 -0.86
C LEU A 123 8.32 9.71 0.03
N TYR A 124 7.44 10.55 -0.49
CA TYR A 124 6.85 11.65 0.26
C TYR A 124 5.47 11.96 -0.32
N ALA A 125 4.86 12.98 0.16
CA ALA A 125 3.57 13.46 -0.31
C ALA A 125 2.47 12.39 -0.16
N HIS A 126 2.19 11.67 -1.22
CA HIS A 126 1.09 10.71 -1.23
C HIS A 126 1.33 9.45 -0.41
N VAL A 127 2.52 9.27 0.14
CA VAL A 127 2.86 8.08 0.91
C VAL A 127 3.38 8.40 2.31
N ASP A 128 3.07 9.56 2.84
CA ASP A 128 3.45 9.96 4.20
C ASP A 128 3.01 8.94 5.24
N SER A 129 1.82 8.39 5.08
CA SER A 129 1.30 7.37 5.99
C SER A 129 2.15 6.10 5.97
N VAL A 130 2.62 5.70 4.79
CA VAL A 130 3.48 4.52 4.64
C VAL A 130 4.86 4.80 5.24
N ASN A 131 5.42 5.99 5.01
CA ASN A 131 6.67 6.39 5.63
C ASN A 131 6.59 6.36 7.16
N ALA A 132 5.50 6.86 7.73
CA ALA A 132 5.28 6.83 9.16
C ALA A 132 5.23 5.41 9.71
N GLU A 133 4.58 4.48 8.99
CA GLU A 133 4.52 3.08 9.39
C GLU A 133 5.91 2.42 9.35
N LEU A 134 6.68 2.70 8.32
CA LEU A 134 8.05 2.18 8.20
C LEU A 134 8.94 2.70 9.33
N MET A 135 8.78 3.96 9.71
CA MET A 135 9.50 4.53 10.85
C MET A 135 9.14 3.85 12.16
N ARG A 136 7.87 3.51 12.36
CA ARG A 136 7.43 2.79 13.56
C ARG A 136 7.98 1.36 13.63
N SER A 137 8.19 0.74 12.47
CA SER A 137 8.66 -0.65 12.36
C SER A 137 10.18 -0.77 12.46
N ALA A 138 10.88 0.33 12.39
CA ALA A 138 12.33 0.36 12.35
C ALA A 138 12.96 0.02 13.72
#